data_9973ee88ebe688601d763bdf34908133
#
_entry.id   9973ee88ebe688601d763bdf34908133
#
_cell.length_a   1.000
_cell.length_b   1.000
_cell.length_c   1.000
_cell.angle_alpha   90.00
_cell.angle_beta   90.00
_cell.angle_gamma   90.00
#
_symmetry.space_group_name_H-M   'P 1'
#
loop_
_entity.id
_entity.type
_entity.pdbx_description
1 polymer ?
#
loop_
_entity_poly.entity_id
_entity_poly.type
_entity_poly.pdbx_seq_one_letter_code
_entity_poly.pdbx_strand_id
1 'polypeptide(L)'
;MSDQVSNRARRAARAKTPLTEEERKARRRAKRNLRQAEAMGFLKGVTAMLKPGDLAMDCGANVGVVTRLLADTGAEVISYEPDPYAFEQLTTAVKDRANVRLVNAAVGASSGTVRLMRAANFDDNMKGASVKSTIVDGGRTIDADNYVDVALLNFLEIIRAEIDKRGEIAFVKMDIEGAELDLLEAMDAADLIKGIRCLVVETHERKFADLRPRFRALRETFAAKYPARQVNLDWI
;
A
#
# COMPACT_ATOMS: atom_id res chain seq x y z
N MET A 1 8.85 -34.94 -41.44
CA MET A 1 8.39 -35.10 -40.03
C MET A 1 9.53 -35.16 -38.99
N SER A 2 10.82 -35.10 -39.37
CA SER A 2 11.97 -35.23 -38.44
C SER A 2 12.48 -33.92 -37.83
N ASP A 3 12.21 -32.74 -38.40
CA ASP A 3 12.78 -31.48 -37.93
C ASP A 3 12.01 -30.77 -36.78
N GLN A 4 10.74 -31.07 -36.63
CA GLN A 4 9.95 -30.47 -35.49
C GLN A 4 10.23 -31.14 -34.14
N VAL A 5 10.62 -32.42 -34.14
CA VAL A 5 10.99 -33.17 -32.93
C VAL A 5 12.33 -32.69 -32.39
N SER A 6 13.28 -32.33 -33.26
CA SER A 6 14.60 -31.84 -32.93
C SER A 6 14.56 -30.45 -32.21
N ASN A 7 13.69 -29.55 -32.64
CA ASN A 7 13.56 -28.21 -32.04
C ASN A 7 12.87 -28.22 -30.66
N ARG A 8 11.96 -29.15 -30.42
CA ARG A 8 11.30 -29.34 -29.09
C ARG A 8 12.27 -29.94 -28.07
N ALA A 9 13.12 -30.88 -28.51
CA ALA A 9 14.18 -31.48 -27.70
C ALA A 9 15.29 -30.46 -27.35
N ARG A 10 15.68 -29.61 -28.31
CA ARG A 10 16.68 -28.52 -28.04
C ARG A 10 16.15 -27.43 -27.11
N ARG A 11 14.84 -27.14 -27.08
CA ARG A 11 14.21 -26.25 -26.11
C ARG A 11 14.11 -26.89 -24.72
N ALA A 12 13.91 -28.19 -24.61
CA ALA A 12 13.87 -28.91 -23.34
C ALA A 12 15.28 -29.07 -22.71
N ALA A 13 16.32 -29.16 -23.52
CA ALA A 13 17.71 -29.40 -23.07
C ALA A 13 18.44 -28.12 -22.64
N ARG A 14 17.84 -26.93 -22.68
CA ARG A 14 18.34 -25.76 -21.98
C ARG A 14 17.97 -25.86 -20.50
N ALA A 15 18.59 -26.80 -19.79
CA ALA A 15 18.69 -26.72 -18.34
C ALA A 15 19.23 -25.32 -18.02
N LYS A 16 18.36 -24.45 -17.45
CA LYS A 16 18.77 -23.08 -17.12
C LYS A 16 19.90 -23.20 -16.12
N THR A 17 21.11 -22.89 -16.55
CA THR A 17 22.26 -22.75 -15.64
C THR A 17 21.78 -21.91 -14.44
N PRO A 18 21.96 -22.40 -13.19
CA PRO A 18 21.52 -21.64 -12.03
C PRO A 18 22.17 -20.26 -12.08
N LEU A 19 21.36 -19.21 -11.96
CA LEU A 19 21.86 -17.84 -11.95
C LEU A 19 22.90 -17.69 -10.84
N THR A 20 23.98 -16.97 -11.13
CA THR A 20 24.97 -16.53 -10.14
C THR A 20 24.29 -15.65 -9.09
N GLU A 21 24.95 -15.41 -7.98
CA GLU A 21 24.43 -14.52 -6.93
C GLU A 21 24.27 -13.08 -7.46
N GLU A 22 25.19 -12.61 -8.26
CA GLU A 22 25.15 -11.29 -8.90
C GLU A 22 23.98 -11.17 -9.86
N GLU A 23 23.76 -12.17 -10.72
CA GLU A 23 22.61 -12.20 -11.65
C GLU A 23 21.28 -12.22 -10.89
N ARG A 24 21.18 -12.95 -9.76
CA ARG A 24 20.00 -12.95 -8.90
C ARG A 24 19.78 -11.57 -8.26
N LYS A 25 20.85 -10.90 -7.79
CA LYS A 25 20.77 -9.53 -7.25
C LYS A 25 20.34 -8.54 -8.34
N ALA A 26 20.94 -8.60 -9.52
CA ALA A 26 20.60 -7.75 -10.66
C ALA A 26 19.12 -7.93 -11.08
N ARG A 27 18.65 -9.20 -11.18
CA ARG A 27 17.26 -9.51 -11.52
C ARG A 27 16.27 -9.00 -10.46
N ARG A 28 16.60 -9.15 -9.17
CA ARG A 28 15.77 -8.60 -8.08
C ARG A 28 15.69 -7.07 -8.15
N ARG A 29 16.83 -6.39 -8.40
CA ARG A 29 16.91 -4.94 -8.58
C ARG A 29 16.08 -4.47 -9.78
N ALA A 30 16.23 -5.12 -10.93
CA ALA A 30 15.48 -4.79 -12.13
C ALA A 30 13.97 -4.93 -11.91
N LYS A 31 13.53 -6.03 -11.26
CA LYS A 31 12.12 -6.25 -10.94
C LYS A 31 11.56 -5.18 -9.99
N ARG A 32 12.33 -4.77 -8.98
CA ARG A 32 11.94 -3.69 -8.06
C ARG A 32 11.83 -2.36 -8.79
N ASN A 33 12.83 -2.02 -9.61
CA ASN A 33 12.82 -0.77 -10.37
C ASN A 33 11.64 -0.69 -11.35
N LEU A 34 11.28 -1.82 -11.99
CA LEU A 34 10.13 -1.89 -12.88
C LEU A 34 8.83 -1.62 -12.11
N ARG A 35 8.61 -2.29 -10.99
CA ARG A 35 7.42 -2.05 -10.15
C ARG A 35 7.33 -0.61 -9.69
N GLN A 36 8.44 -0.04 -9.24
CA GLN A 36 8.49 1.36 -8.83
C GLN A 36 8.15 2.31 -9.98
N ALA A 37 8.63 2.02 -11.19
CA ALA A 37 8.30 2.80 -12.38
C ALA A 37 6.83 2.68 -12.76
N GLU A 38 6.24 1.47 -12.67
CA GLU A 38 4.81 1.21 -12.90
C GLU A 38 3.95 1.96 -11.90
N ALA A 39 4.27 1.89 -10.61
CA ALA A 39 3.56 2.59 -9.55
C ALA A 39 3.63 4.11 -9.71
N MET A 40 4.80 4.65 -10.02
CA MET A 40 4.97 6.09 -10.27
C MET A 40 4.25 6.55 -11.54
N GLY A 41 4.22 5.71 -12.58
CA GLY A 41 3.45 5.97 -13.80
C GLY A 41 1.95 6.01 -13.53
N PHE A 42 1.45 5.06 -12.77
CA PHE A 42 0.06 5.02 -12.32
C PHE A 42 -0.30 6.26 -11.49
N LEU A 43 0.53 6.62 -10.50
CA LEU A 43 0.31 7.77 -9.64
C LEU A 43 0.29 9.09 -10.46
N LYS A 44 1.17 9.23 -11.46
CA LYS A 44 1.13 10.36 -12.39
C LYS A 44 -0.19 10.42 -13.16
N GLY A 45 -0.73 9.28 -13.59
CA GLY A 45 -2.04 9.22 -14.23
C GLY A 45 -3.16 9.67 -13.28
N VAL A 46 -3.15 9.18 -12.05
CA VAL A 46 -4.12 9.57 -11.01
C VAL A 46 -4.03 11.07 -10.71
N THR A 47 -2.83 11.60 -10.45
CA THR A 47 -2.63 13.02 -10.13
C THR A 47 -3.05 13.94 -11.28
N ALA A 48 -2.91 13.50 -12.54
CA ALA A 48 -3.39 14.24 -13.70
C ALA A 48 -4.93 14.33 -13.81
N MET A 49 -5.65 13.44 -13.11
CA MET A 49 -7.12 13.38 -13.09
C MET A 49 -7.73 14.01 -11.83
N LEU A 50 -6.96 14.21 -10.78
CA LEU A 50 -7.40 14.88 -9.56
C LEU A 50 -7.49 16.39 -9.78
N LYS A 51 -8.47 17.03 -9.12
CA LYS A 51 -8.75 18.46 -9.24
C LYS A 51 -9.21 19.05 -7.90
N PRO A 52 -9.20 20.38 -7.75
CA PRO A 52 -9.83 21.04 -6.61
C PRO A 52 -11.28 20.59 -6.43
N GLY A 53 -11.65 20.28 -5.18
CA GLY A 53 -12.96 19.70 -4.82
C GLY A 53 -12.97 18.17 -4.72
N ASP A 54 -11.98 17.47 -5.29
CA ASP A 54 -11.78 16.05 -5.04
C ASP A 54 -11.19 15.82 -3.62
N LEU A 55 -11.49 14.65 -3.03
CA LEU A 55 -10.85 14.15 -1.84
C LEU A 55 -9.92 13.00 -2.19
N ALA A 56 -8.67 13.07 -1.74
CA ALA A 56 -7.70 11.98 -1.76
C ALA A 56 -7.31 11.58 -0.33
N MET A 57 -7.13 10.28 -0.10
CA MET A 57 -6.67 9.74 1.18
C MET A 57 -5.38 8.94 0.98
N ASP A 58 -4.38 9.17 1.84
CA ASP A 58 -3.09 8.48 1.85
C ASP A 58 -2.93 7.75 3.19
N CYS A 59 -3.24 6.44 3.20
CA CYS A 59 -3.12 5.60 4.38
C CYS A 59 -1.75 4.92 4.38
N GLY A 60 -0.97 5.14 5.44
CA GLY A 60 0.46 4.82 5.50
C GLY A 60 1.27 5.86 4.71
N ALA A 61 1.11 7.13 5.06
CA ALA A 61 1.73 8.24 4.33
C ALA A 61 3.26 8.31 4.50
N ASN A 62 3.80 7.64 5.52
CA ASN A 62 5.20 7.64 5.88
C ASN A 62 5.77 9.08 5.89
N VAL A 63 6.86 9.36 5.19
CA VAL A 63 7.49 10.69 5.11
C VAL A 63 6.85 11.62 4.05
N GLY A 64 5.68 11.27 3.51
CA GLY A 64 4.86 12.16 2.68
C GLY A 64 5.20 12.20 1.19
N VAL A 65 5.85 11.17 0.65
CA VAL A 65 6.20 11.13 -0.79
C VAL A 65 4.95 11.19 -1.67
N VAL A 66 3.94 10.37 -1.38
CA VAL A 66 2.66 10.34 -2.11
C VAL A 66 1.80 11.54 -1.74
N THR A 67 1.68 11.84 -0.44
CA THR A 67 0.91 12.99 0.06
C THR A 67 1.23 14.29 -0.66
N ARG A 68 2.52 14.59 -0.89
CA ARG A 68 2.94 15.81 -1.60
C ARG A 68 2.42 15.85 -3.03
N LEU A 69 2.53 14.73 -3.75
CA LEU A 69 2.06 14.64 -5.14
C LEU A 69 0.55 14.81 -5.24
N LEU A 70 -0.20 14.25 -4.28
CA LEU A 70 -1.64 14.45 -4.19
C LEU A 70 -1.99 15.90 -3.87
N ALA A 71 -1.28 16.52 -2.92
CA ALA A 71 -1.51 17.91 -2.52
C ALA A 71 -1.25 18.91 -3.67
N ASP A 72 -0.25 18.64 -4.52
CA ASP A 72 0.10 19.47 -5.66
C ASP A 72 -1.00 19.53 -6.75
N THR A 73 -1.99 18.62 -6.70
CA THR A 73 -3.17 18.65 -7.61
C THR A 73 -4.21 19.68 -7.22
N GLY A 74 -4.15 20.24 -6.02
CA GLY A 74 -5.17 21.10 -5.43
C GLY A 74 -6.35 20.34 -4.83
N ALA A 75 -6.38 19.01 -4.89
CA ALA A 75 -7.36 18.19 -4.17
C ALA A 75 -7.16 18.32 -2.64
N GLU A 76 -8.24 18.14 -1.89
CA GLU A 76 -8.14 17.98 -0.43
C GLU A 76 -7.48 16.63 -0.13
N VAL A 77 -6.50 16.61 0.77
CA VAL A 77 -5.76 15.38 1.11
C VAL A 77 -5.88 15.10 2.60
N ILE A 78 -6.23 13.87 2.96
CA ILE A 78 -6.16 13.39 4.34
C ILE A 78 -5.11 12.28 4.38
N SER A 79 -4.07 12.48 5.20
CA SER A 79 -2.97 11.51 5.31
C SER A 79 -2.89 10.95 6.71
N TYR A 80 -2.84 9.62 6.79
CA TYR A 80 -2.74 8.85 8.03
C TYR A 80 -1.37 8.23 8.13
N GLU A 81 -0.67 8.50 9.24
CA GLU A 81 0.64 7.91 9.53
C GLU A 81 0.74 7.65 11.04
N PRO A 82 0.81 6.38 11.48
CA PRO A 82 0.86 6.06 12.88
C PRO A 82 2.22 6.27 13.54
N ASP A 83 3.36 6.04 12.83
CA ASP A 83 4.68 6.16 13.45
C ASP A 83 5.01 7.62 13.74
N PRO A 84 5.27 8.00 15.04
CA PRO A 84 5.52 9.39 15.41
C PRO A 84 6.72 10.00 14.68
N TYR A 85 7.78 9.22 14.43
CA TYR A 85 8.95 9.70 13.69
C TYR A 85 8.61 10.02 12.23
N ALA A 86 7.93 9.08 11.53
CA ALA A 86 7.52 9.30 10.15
C ALA A 86 6.51 10.45 10.05
N PHE A 87 5.60 10.57 11.01
CA PHE A 87 4.62 11.66 11.08
C PHE A 87 5.27 13.04 11.23
N GLU A 88 6.32 13.16 12.01
CA GLU A 88 7.09 14.42 12.12
C GLU A 88 7.72 14.80 10.78
N GLN A 89 8.32 13.83 10.08
CA GLN A 89 8.89 14.05 8.74
C GLN A 89 7.80 14.43 7.72
N LEU A 90 6.65 13.73 7.76
CA LEU A 90 5.48 14.04 6.94
C LEU A 90 4.99 15.46 7.19
N THR A 91 4.85 15.87 8.45
CA THR A 91 4.42 17.22 8.84
C THR A 91 5.35 18.28 8.26
N THR A 92 6.66 18.06 8.35
CA THR A 92 7.67 18.94 7.78
C THR A 92 7.56 19.00 6.24
N ALA A 93 7.34 17.85 5.60
CA ALA A 93 7.29 17.74 4.15
C ALA A 93 6.10 18.47 3.50
N VAL A 94 5.01 18.67 4.23
CA VAL A 94 3.77 19.27 3.70
C VAL A 94 3.33 20.54 4.44
N LYS A 95 4.21 21.13 5.27
CA LYS A 95 3.91 22.30 6.13
C LYS A 95 3.30 23.50 5.37
N ASP A 96 3.65 23.67 4.10
CA ASP A 96 3.21 24.78 3.25
C ASP A 96 1.99 24.43 2.39
N ARG A 97 1.29 23.32 2.67
CA ARG A 97 0.14 22.83 1.90
C ARG A 97 -1.14 22.91 2.72
N ALA A 98 -1.89 24.00 2.53
CA ALA A 98 -3.13 24.25 3.28
C ALA A 98 -4.26 23.25 2.98
N ASN A 99 -4.17 22.51 1.86
CA ASN A 99 -5.13 21.50 1.45
C ASN A 99 -4.83 20.11 2.02
N VAL A 100 -3.86 19.97 2.95
CA VAL A 100 -3.50 18.68 3.57
C VAL A 100 -3.91 18.68 5.05
N ARG A 101 -4.66 17.65 5.44
CA ARG A 101 -4.96 17.30 6.83
C ARG A 101 -4.15 16.06 7.23
N LEU A 102 -3.36 16.17 8.30
CA LEU A 102 -2.56 15.08 8.82
C LEU A 102 -3.21 14.47 10.05
N VAL A 103 -3.13 13.14 10.15
CA VAL A 103 -3.69 12.37 11.27
C VAL A 103 -2.63 11.37 11.75
N ASN A 104 -2.14 11.55 12.97
CA ASN A 104 -1.17 10.63 13.57
C ASN A 104 -1.90 9.44 14.20
N ALA A 105 -2.31 8.50 13.37
CA ALA A 105 -3.02 7.29 13.76
C ALA A 105 -2.89 6.20 12.69
N ALA A 106 -3.01 4.96 13.11
CA ALA A 106 -3.29 3.82 12.23
C ALA A 106 -4.75 3.81 11.80
N VAL A 107 -5.04 3.19 10.66
CA VAL A 107 -6.41 2.94 10.19
C VAL A 107 -6.68 1.43 10.18
N GLY A 108 -7.91 1.04 10.54
CA GLY A 108 -8.33 -0.35 10.58
C GLY A 108 -9.85 -0.48 10.59
N ALA A 109 -10.35 -1.69 10.82
CA ALA A 109 -11.78 -1.99 10.84
C ALA A 109 -12.48 -1.62 12.18
N SER A 110 -11.72 -1.15 13.18
CA SER A 110 -12.22 -0.75 14.50
C SER A 110 -11.43 0.43 15.05
N SER A 111 -11.92 1.05 16.12
CA SER A 111 -11.22 2.09 16.86
C SER A 111 -10.61 1.55 18.15
N GLY A 112 -9.49 2.15 18.58
CA GLY A 112 -8.83 1.79 19.84
C GLY A 112 -7.39 2.27 19.93
N THR A 113 -6.57 1.52 20.64
CA THR A 113 -5.11 1.67 20.73
C THR A 113 -4.48 0.35 20.31
N VAL A 114 -3.44 0.40 19.48
CA VAL A 114 -2.71 -0.77 19.01
C VAL A 114 -1.21 -0.57 19.13
N ARG A 115 -0.48 -1.67 19.25
CA ARG A 115 0.98 -1.65 19.19
C ARG A 115 1.44 -1.55 17.76
N LEU A 116 2.16 -0.51 17.42
CA LEU A 116 2.90 -0.38 16.19
C LEU A 116 4.29 -0.96 16.43
N MET A 117 4.52 -2.17 15.96
CA MET A 117 5.80 -2.87 16.07
C MET A 117 6.77 -2.36 15.01
N ARG A 118 8.00 -2.15 15.40
CA ARG A 118 9.05 -1.56 14.57
C ARG A 118 10.02 -2.62 14.04
N ALA A 119 10.77 -2.29 13.00
CA ALA A 119 11.83 -3.15 12.53
C ALA A 119 12.95 -3.26 13.57
N ALA A 120 13.59 -4.44 13.68
CA ALA A 120 14.68 -4.70 14.65
C ALA A 120 15.88 -3.73 14.54
N ASN A 121 16.04 -3.03 13.41
CA ASN A 121 17.08 -2.02 13.21
C ASN A 121 16.52 -0.59 13.19
N PHE A 122 15.38 -0.35 13.83
CA PHE A 122 14.72 0.96 13.78
C PHE A 122 15.61 2.06 14.36
N ASP A 123 16.19 1.82 15.53
CA ASP A 123 17.00 2.82 16.24
C ASP A 123 18.33 3.14 15.53
N ASP A 124 18.87 2.18 14.76
CA ASP A 124 20.08 2.37 13.95
C ASP A 124 19.81 3.12 12.63
N ASN A 125 18.59 3.03 12.09
CA ASN A 125 18.23 3.60 10.79
C ASN A 125 16.72 3.92 10.71
N MET A 126 16.24 4.88 11.49
CA MET A 126 14.84 5.28 11.56
C MET A 126 14.23 5.55 10.18
N LYS A 127 14.96 6.28 9.31
CA LYS A 127 14.48 6.62 7.97
C LYS A 127 14.23 5.40 7.08
N GLY A 128 15.07 4.39 7.16
CA GLY A 128 14.95 3.17 6.34
C GLY A 128 14.11 2.08 7.00
N ALA A 129 13.82 2.21 8.27
CA ALA A 129 13.10 1.22 9.06
C ALA A 129 11.63 1.59 9.28
N SER A 130 11.29 2.90 9.31
CA SER A 130 9.90 3.36 9.47
C SER A 130 8.94 2.83 8.41
N VAL A 131 9.44 2.54 7.20
CA VAL A 131 8.66 1.92 6.11
C VAL A 131 8.28 0.45 6.36
N LYS A 132 8.64 -0.13 7.50
CA LYS A 132 8.38 -1.55 7.82
C LYS A 132 7.53 -1.73 9.07
N SER A 133 7.24 -0.64 9.79
CA SER A 133 6.45 -0.68 11.03
C SER A 133 5.04 -1.21 10.73
N THR A 134 4.56 -2.16 11.53
CA THR A 134 3.28 -2.85 11.31
C THR A 134 2.52 -3.05 12.61
N ILE A 135 1.18 -3.07 12.51
CA ILE A 135 0.29 -3.46 13.61
C ILE A 135 -0.09 -4.94 13.58
N VAL A 136 0.43 -5.71 12.61
CA VAL A 136 0.13 -7.14 12.41
C VAL A 136 1.27 -8.00 12.91
N ASP A 137 0.97 -8.96 13.76
CA ASP A 137 1.95 -9.91 14.31
C ASP A 137 2.56 -10.80 13.23
N GLY A 138 3.81 -11.24 13.44
CA GLY A 138 4.48 -12.24 12.61
C GLY A 138 5.15 -11.70 11.35
N GLY A 139 5.30 -10.38 11.22
CA GLY A 139 6.04 -9.76 10.11
C GLY A 139 7.54 -10.11 10.13
N ARG A 140 8.13 -10.37 8.96
CA ARG A 140 9.58 -10.62 8.86
C ARG A 140 10.37 -9.38 9.26
N THR A 141 11.42 -9.54 10.04
CA THR A 141 12.33 -8.47 10.50
C THR A 141 11.69 -7.46 11.44
N ILE A 142 10.56 -7.79 12.05
CA ILE A 142 9.88 -6.99 13.06
C ILE A 142 10.37 -7.45 14.44
N ASP A 143 10.60 -6.49 15.32
CA ASP A 143 10.88 -6.71 16.73
C ASP A 143 9.61 -6.43 17.53
N ALA A 144 9.01 -7.46 18.08
CA ALA A 144 7.77 -7.33 18.85
C ALA A 144 7.96 -6.60 20.18
N ASP A 145 9.21 -6.53 20.70
CA ASP A 145 9.56 -5.81 21.92
C ASP A 145 9.86 -4.32 21.66
N ASN A 146 10.16 -3.94 20.40
CA ASN A 146 10.32 -2.54 19.98
C ASN A 146 9.02 -2.04 19.35
N TYR A 147 8.15 -1.46 20.15
CA TYR A 147 6.86 -0.95 19.71
C TYR A 147 6.53 0.41 20.31
N VAL A 148 5.53 1.06 19.75
CA VAL A 148 4.89 2.24 20.29
C VAL A 148 3.37 2.07 20.23
N ASP A 149 2.68 2.47 21.29
CA ASP A 149 1.22 2.48 21.28
C ASP A 149 0.72 3.67 20.45
N VAL A 150 -0.15 3.38 19.48
CA VAL A 150 -0.71 4.39 18.58
C VAL A 150 -2.23 4.28 18.54
N ALA A 151 -2.89 5.39 18.23
CA ALA A 151 -4.32 5.39 17.99
C ALA A 151 -4.65 4.54 16.75
N LEU A 152 -5.71 3.75 16.85
CA LEU A 152 -6.35 3.06 15.73
C LEU A 152 -7.71 3.70 15.47
N LEU A 153 -7.96 4.10 14.23
CA LEU A 153 -9.23 4.71 13.82
C LEU A 153 -10.04 3.75 12.98
N ASN A 154 -11.34 3.71 13.20
CA ASN A 154 -12.27 2.96 12.36
C ASN A 154 -12.40 3.64 10.98
N PHE A 155 -11.69 3.09 10.01
CA PHE A 155 -11.65 3.64 8.66
C PHE A 155 -12.97 3.47 7.91
N LEU A 156 -13.80 2.47 8.27
CA LEU A 156 -15.12 2.28 7.69
C LEU A 156 -16.04 3.48 7.99
N GLU A 157 -16.01 3.96 9.24
CA GLU A 157 -16.79 5.12 9.65
C GLU A 157 -16.32 6.40 8.95
N ILE A 158 -15.00 6.57 8.81
CA ILE A 158 -14.39 7.70 8.12
C ILE A 158 -14.79 7.71 6.63
N ILE A 159 -14.63 6.58 5.94
CA ILE A 159 -15.01 6.45 4.52
C ILE A 159 -16.51 6.73 4.34
N ARG A 160 -17.36 6.16 5.18
CA ARG A 160 -18.82 6.38 5.13
C ARG A 160 -19.16 7.86 5.27
N ALA A 161 -18.62 8.51 6.30
CA ALA A 161 -18.86 9.93 6.56
C ALA A 161 -18.42 10.82 5.39
N GLU A 162 -17.28 10.54 4.76
CA GLU A 162 -16.83 11.32 3.61
C GLU A 162 -17.65 11.03 2.34
N ILE A 163 -18.10 9.79 2.12
CA ILE A 163 -19.02 9.46 1.03
C ILE A 163 -20.37 10.15 1.26
N ASP A 164 -20.94 10.08 2.46
CA ASP A 164 -22.22 10.74 2.77
C ASP A 164 -22.15 12.26 2.56
N LYS A 165 -21.00 12.86 2.87
CA LYS A 165 -20.77 14.31 2.72
C LYS A 165 -20.55 14.74 1.27
N ARG A 166 -19.87 13.94 0.44
CA ARG A 166 -19.33 14.34 -0.85
C ARG A 166 -19.90 13.58 -2.05
N GLY A 167 -20.57 12.44 -1.79
CA GLY A 167 -21.02 11.50 -2.81
C GLY A 167 -19.97 10.46 -3.20
N GLU A 168 -18.70 10.84 -3.27
CA GLU A 168 -17.58 9.91 -3.55
C GLU A 168 -16.25 10.40 -2.95
N ILE A 169 -15.30 9.49 -2.84
CA ILE A 169 -13.89 9.76 -2.59
C ILE A 169 -13.12 9.50 -3.89
N ALA A 170 -12.39 10.51 -4.37
CA ALA A 170 -11.74 10.42 -5.68
C ALA A 170 -10.57 9.43 -5.71
N PHE A 171 -9.79 9.36 -4.63
CA PHE A 171 -8.63 8.49 -4.57
C PHE A 171 -8.34 8.03 -3.13
N VAL A 172 -8.04 6.74 -2.97
CA VAL A 172 -7.51 6.17 -1.73
C VAL A 172 -6.27 5.35 -2.04
N LYS A 173 -5.14 5.70 -1.45
CA LYS A 173 -3.95 4.83 -1.39
C LYS A 173 -3.92 4.16 -0.03
N MET A 174 -3.71 2.84 -0.02
CA MET A 174 -3.59 2.04 1.19
C MET A 174 -2.31 1.22 1.13
N ASP A 175 -1.40 1.50 2.06
CA ASP A 175 -0.11 0.84 2.23
C ASP A 175 0.20 0.87 3.73
N ILE A 176 -0.38 -0.09 4.46
CA ILE A 176 -0.46 -0.12 5.94
C ILE A 176 0.18 -1.37 6.53
N GLU A 177 1.13 -1.93 5.75
CA GLU A 177 2.11 -2.90 6.21
C GLU A 177 1.52 -4.20 6.79
N GLY A 178 0.41 -4.68 6.18
CA GLY A 178 -0.21 -5.98 6.46
C GLY A 178 -1.64 -5.91 6.99
N ALA A 179 -2.11 -4.75 7.47
CA ALA A 179 -3.48 -4.59 7.95
C ALA A 179 -4.52 -4.42 6.82
N GLU A 180 -4.07 -4.41 5.55
CA GLU A 180 -4.93 -4.22 4.37
C GLU A 180 -6.00 -5.31 4.26
N LEU A 181 -5.64 -6.57 4.56
CA LEU A 181 -6.53 -7.71 4.32
C LEU A 181 -7.85 -7.58 5.08
N ASP A 182 -7.77 -7.44 6.40
CA ASP A 182 -8.96 -7.33 7.26
C ASP A 182 -9.78 -6.08 6.94
N LEU A 183 -9.09 -4.98 6.63
CA LEU A 183 -9.74 -3.72 6.30
C LEU A 183 -10.46 -3.79 4.95
N LEU A 184 -9.85 -4.37 3.92
CA LEU A 184 -10.47 -4.53 2.60
C LEU A 184 -11.68 -5.48 2.65
N GLU A 185 -11.59 -6.60 3.38
CA GLU A 185 -12.72 -7.50 3.58
C GLU A 185 -13.89 -6.78 4.27
N ALA A 186 -13.61 -5.98 5.30
CA ALA A 186 -14.61 -5.21 6.02
C ALA A 186 -15.23 -4.09 5.16
N MET A 187 -14.42 -3.38 4.36
CA MET A 187 -14.89 -2.35 3.42
C MET A 187 -15.78 -2.95 2.32
N ASP A 188 -15.44 -4.13 1.82
CA ASP A 188 -16.23 -4.85 0.82
C ASP A 188 -17.57 -5.32 1.41
N ALA A 189 -17.56 -5.91 2.60
CA ALA A 189 -18.76 -6.35 3.31
C ALA A 189 -19.71 -5.18 3.65
N ALA A 190 -19.15 -3.98 3.89
CA ALA A 190 -19.92 -2.77 4.16
C ALA A 190 -20.32 -1.98 2.90
N ASP A 191 -19.99 -2.50 1.70
CA ASP A 191 -20.27 -1.90 0.38
C ASP A 191 -19.65 -0.49 0.17
N LEU A 192 -18.59 -0.16 0.90
CA LEU A 192 -17.97 1.16 0.90
C LEU A 192 -17.06 1.40 -0.31
N ILE A 193 -16.51 0.34 -0.90
CA ILE A 193 -15.59 0.46 -2.05
C ILE A 193 -16.29 1.11 -3.26
N LYS A 194 -17.59 0.94 -3.41
CA LYS A 194 -18.36 1.55 -4.51
C LYS A 194 -18.34 3.08 -4.49
N GLY A 195 -18.21 3.70 -3.32
CA GLY A 195 -18.09 5.13 -3.14
C GLY A 195 -16.70 5.69 -3.36
N ILE A 196 -15.74 4.85 -3.80
CA ILE A 196 -14.35 5.24 -4.08
C ILE A 196 -14.11 5.13 -5.59
N ARG A 197 -13.72 6.25 -6.22
CA ARG A 197 -13.45 6.31 -7.67
C ARG A 197 -12.22 5.47 -8.05
N CYS A 198 -11.15 5.56 -7.24
CA CYS A 198 -9.93 4.78 -7.44
C CYS A 198 -9.29 4.42 -6.09
N LEU A 199 -9.18 3.12 -5.82
CA LEU A 199 -8.50 2.53 -4.67
C LEU A 199 -7.25 1.79 -5.14
N VAL A 200 -6.10 2.15 -4.58
CA VAL A 200 -4.84 1.42 -4.80
C VAL A 200 -4.31 0.87 -3.49
N VAL A 201 -3.83 -0.35 -3.52
CA VAL A 201 -3.39 -1.06 -2.32
C VAL A 201 -2.08 -1.79 -2.57
N GLU A 202 -1.08 -1.56 -1.70
CA GLU A 202 0.07 -2.45 -1.58
C GLU A 202 -0.32 -3.62 -0.69
N THR A 203 -0.41 -4.83 -1.25
CA THR A 203 -0.72 -6.03 -0.48
C THR A 203 0.55 -6.69 0.03
N HIS A 204 0.61 -6.97 1.32
CA HIS A 204 1.80 -7.50 2.00
C HIS A 204 1.80 -9.02 2.17
N GLU A 205 1.12 -9.77 1.31
CA GLU A 205 0.98 -11.24 1.35
C GLU A 205 2.31 -12.01 1.42
N ARG A 206 3.42 -11.38 1.00
CA ARG A 206 4.75 -11.99 1.07
C ARG A 206 5.36 -11.93 2.48
N LYS A 207 4.94 -10.97 3.29
CA LYS A 207 5.38 -10.81 4.67
C LYS A 207 4.67 -11.80 5.60
N PHE A 208 3.41 -12.16 5.27
CA PHE A 208 2.53 -12.97 6.10
C PHE A 208 2.14 -14.25 5.37
N ALA A 209 2.95 -15.30 5.52
CA ALA A 209 2.78 -16.56 4.77
C ALA A 209 1.42 -17.22 5.02
N ASP A 210 0.93 -17.18 6.25
CA ASP A 210 -0.31 -17.83 6.68
C ASP A 210 -1.56 -17.10 6.15
N LEU A 211 -1.45 -15.82 5.81
CA LEU A 211 -2.55 -15.03 5.25
C LEU A 211 -2.66 -15.15 3.71
N ARG A 212 -1.70 -15.78 3.04
CA ARG A 212 -1.71 -15.91 1.56
C ARG A 212 -2.98 -16.52 0.98
N PRO A 213 -3.60 -17.56 1.58
CA PRO A 213 -4.87 -18.10 1.05
C PRO A 213 -5.99 -17.05 1.07
N ARG A 214 -6.09 -16.24 2.16
CA ARG A 214 -7.09 -15.16 2.27
C ARG A 214 -6.83 -14.05 1.25
N PHE A 215 -5.58 -13.60 1.08
CA PHE A 215 -5.21 -12.63 0.04
C PHE A 215 -5.57 -13.12 -1.37
N ARG A 216 -5.38 -14.42 -1.66
CA ARG A 216 -5.80 -15.00 -2.95
C ARG A 216 -7.30 -14.91 -3.14
N ALA A 217 -8.07 -15.33 -2.15
CA ALA A 217 -9.54 -15.26 -2.18
C ALA A 217 -10.03 -13.82 -2.34
N LEU A 218 -9.42 -12.87 -1.61
CA LEU A 218 -9.71 -11.45 -1.74
C LEU A 218 -9.48 -10.95 -3.17
N ARG A 219 -8.32 -11.27 -3.78
CA ARG A 219 -7.99 -10.88 -5.15
C ARG A 219 -8.97 -11.44 -6.18
N GLU A 220 -9.37 -12.71 -6.05
CA GLU A 220 -10.36 -13.34 -6.91
C GLU A 220 -11.73 -12.67 -6.78
N THR A 221 -12.17 -12.40 -5.57
CA THR A 221 -13.43 -11.70 -5.28
C THR A 221 -13.41 -10.29 -5.85
N PHE A 222 -12.33 -9.54 -5.62
CA PHE A 222 -12.21 -8.16 -6.06
C PHE A 222 -12.12 -8.04 -7.58
N ALA A 223 -11.37 -8.94 -8.24
CA ALA A 223 -11.28 -8.97 -9.69
C ALA A 223 -12.63 -9.28 -10.36
N ALA A 224 -13.49 -10.08 -9.71
CA ALA A 224 -14.84 -10.36 -10.19
C ALA A 224 -15.83 -9.22 -9.94
N LYS A 225 -15.65 -8.45 -8.83
CA LYS A 225 -16.62 -7.46 -8.35
C LYS A 225 -16.31 -6.02 -8.80
N TYR A 226 -15.03 -5.66 -8.92
CA TYR A 226 -14.57 -4.30 -9.20
C TYR A 226 -13.72 -4.23 -10.46
N PRO A 227 -13.95 -3.26 -11.35
CA PRO A 227 -13.09 -3.08 -12.52
C PRO A 227 -11.69 -2.60 -12.11
N ALA A 228 -10.66 -3.01 -12.87
CA ALA A 228 -9.26 -2.67 -12.58
C ALA A 228 -8.97 -1.15 -12.54
N ARG A 229 -9.80 -0.32 -13.20
CA ARG A 229 -9.70 1.14 -13.10
C ARG A 229 -10.15 1.68 -11.74
N GLN A 230 -10.96 0.92 -10.99
CA GLN A 230 -11.48 1.31 -9.68
C GLN A 230 -10.65 0.73 -8.54
N VAL A 231 -10.24 -0.55 -8.64
CA VAL A 231 -9.45 -1.21 -7.60
C VAL A 231 -8.20 -1.82 -8.22
N ASN A 232 -7.05 -1.39 -7.71
CA ASN A 232 -5.74 -1.92 -8.07
C ASN A 232 -5.05 -2.45 -6.80
N LEU A 233 -4.91 -3.78 -6.71
CA LEU A 233 -4.24 -4.47 -5.59
C LEU A 233 -2.76 -4.78 -5.88
N ASP A 234 -2.21 -4.25 -6.95
CA ASP A 234 -0.83 -4.49 -7.40
C ASP A 234 0.04 -3.22 -7.29
N TRP A 235 -0.36 -2.29 -6.42
CA TRP A 235 0.44 -1.12 -6.09
C TRP A 235 1.75 -1.59 -5.43
N ILE A 236 2.91 -1.30 -6.07
CA ILE A 236 4.34 -1.62 -5.79
C ILE A 236 4.67 -3.09 -5.52
#